data_a009fbeb7028426fbba90c033ac7f725
#
_entry.id   a009fbeb7028426fbba90c033ac7f725
#
_cell.length_a   1.000
_cell.length_b   1.000
_cell.length_c   1.000
_cell.angle_alpha   90.00
_cell.angle_beta   90.00
_cell.angle_gamma   90.00
#
_symmetry.space_group_name_H-M   'P 1'
#
loop_
_entity.id
_entity.type
_entity.pdbx_description
1 polymer ?
#
loop_
_entity_poly.entity_id
_entity_poly.type
_entity_poly.pdbx_seq_one_letter_code
_entity_poly.pdbx_strand_id
1 'polypeptide(L)'
;MSTIFAACLFLLRRASTTPEMLRRIARLWAGAKVSLPAIRQALSAAGAGRMFALRPVAAAEMTGQLTRFVPLLFRAAGYSGWCILLDELELIGRYTPLQRALSYAWLGAWLGLEGARRCPGIVTAYAITDDFATAVINARLDSEKLPERLTLKGRDAEAALALAGIRHIERTMLQHRLLPPTLDDLAACHDKVQRLYGAAYAWPAPPLPPAERTSSRTMRQYIKGWITQWDLRRLDGSEVLLISGSIASDYTENTSLAEPSAFDNEEA
;
A
#
# COMPACT_ATOMS: atom_id res chain seq x y z
N MET A 1 17.18 1.09 -16.91
CA MET A 1 17.40 2.03 -15.78
C MET A 1 17.38 3.42 -16.37
N SER A 2 16.58 4.33 -15.79
CA SER A 2 16.48 5.70 -16.32
C SER A 2 17.76 6.49 -16.06
N THR A 3 17.92 7.55 -16.81
CA THR A 3 19.05 8.48 -16.71
C THR A 3 19.18 9.08 -15.30
N ILE A 4 18.05 9.28 -14.58
CA ILE A 4 18.06 9.81 -13.22
C ILE A 4 18.68 8.84 -12.20
N PHE A 5 18.39 7.53 -12.30
CA PHE A 5 19.01 6.54 -11.40
C PHE A 5 20.52 6.43 -11.65
N ALA A 6 20.93 6.47 -12.93
CA ALA A 6 22.35 6.47 -13.28
C ALA A 6 23.05 7.74 -12.75
N ALA A 7 22.41 8.90 -12.88
CA ALA A 7 22.91 10.17 -12.34
C ALA A 7 23.06 10.13 -10.81
N CYS A 8 22.05 9.61 -10.10
CA CYS A 8 22.10 9.46 -8.66
C CYS A 8 23.21 8.50 -8.20
N LEU A 9 23.39 7.36 -8.88
CA LEU A 9 24.48 6.43 -8.60
C LEU A 9 25.84 7.06 -8.87
N PHE A 10 25.97 7.87 -9.93
CA PHE A 10 27.19 8.63 -10.20
C PHE A 10 27.51 9.60 -9.05
N LEU A 11 26.53 10.39 -8.60
CA LEU A 11 26.70 11.31 -7.49
C LEU A 11 27.05 10.58 -6.19
N LEU A 12 26.38 9.46 -5.89
CA LEU A 12 26.65 8.67 -4.68
C LEU A 12 28.10 8.21 -4.58
N ARG A 13 28.76 7.94 -5.72
CA ARG A 13 30.16 7.48 -5.76
C ARG A 13 31.18 8.64 -5.63
N ARG A 14 30.74 9.89 -5.59
CA ARG A 14 31.61 11.05 -5.48
C ARG A 14 31.77 11.48 -4.02
N ALA A 15 33.01 11.57 -3.56
CA ALA A 15 33.33 12.04 -2.22
C ALA A 15 32.89 13.50 -1.97
N SER A 16 32.72 14.29 -3.04
CA SER A 16 32.26 15.67 -2.98
C SER A 16 30.74 15.83 -2.87
N THR A 17 29.99 14.74 -2.89
CA THR A 17 28.51 14.79 -2.77
C THR A 17 28.13 15.18 -1.34
N THR A 18 27.35 16.25 -1.21
CA THR A 18 26.94 16.77 0.10
C THR A 18 25.99 15.83 0.83
N PRO A 19 25.98 15.82 2.18
CA PRO A 19 25.02 15.04 2.95
C PRO A 19 23.55 15.34 2.60
N GLU A 20 23.25 16.56 2.22
CA GLU A 20 21.91 16.95 1.77
C GLU A 20 21.54 16.25 0.45
N MET A 21 22.46 16.22 -0.51
CA MET A 21 22.23 15.51 -1.78
C MET A 21 22.08 14.01 -1.56
N LEU A 22 22.84 13.40 -0.66
CA LEU A 22 22.69 12.00 -0.27
C LEU A 22 21.28 11.73 0.28
N ARG A 23 20.76 12.62 1.15
CA ARG A 23 19.37 12.51 1.64
C ARG A 23 18.35 12.65 0.51
N ARG A 24 18.56 13.55 -0.45
CA ARG A 24 17.67 13.69 -1.63
C ARG A 24 17.68 12.43 -2.49
N ILE A 25 18.85 11.83 -2.72
CA ILE A 25 18.97 10.56 -3.45
C ILE A 25 18.23 9.43 -2.71
N ALA A 26 18.40 9.32 -1.38
CA ALA A 26 17.69 8.33 -0.58
C ALA A 26 16.16 8.52 -0.64
N ARG A 27 15.67 9.75 -0.58
CA ARG A 27 14.25 10.08 -0.75
C ARG A 27 13.72 9.67 -2.13
N LEU A 28 14.47 9.92 -3.21
CA LEU A 28 14.10 9.47 -4.55
C LEU A 28 13.96 7.94 -4.60
N TRP A 29 14.89 7.21 -3.99
CA TRP A 29 14.83 5.75 -3.94
C TRP A 29 13.75 5.20 -3.01
N ALA A 30 13.29 6.02 -2.07
CA ALA A 30 12.10 5.75 -1.27
C ALA A 30 10.78 6.13 -1.97
N GLY A 31 10.83 6.55 -3.24
CA GLY A 31 9.64 6.92 -4.01
C GLY A 31 9.12 8.34 -3.77
N ALA A 32 9.84 9.15 -2.99
CA ALA A 32 9.45 10.54 -2.76
C ALA A 32 9.76 11.43 -3.97
N LYS A 33 8.98 12.49 -4.12
CA LYS A 33 9.27 13.54 -5.10
C LYS A 33 10.61 14.22 -4.79
N VAL A 34 11.37 14.54 -5.83
CA VAL A 34 12.64 15.28 -5.72
C VAL A 34 12.76 16.33 -6.81
N SER A 35 13.43 17.41 -6.49
CA SER A 35 13.72 18.51 -7.40
C SER A 35 14.77 18.11 -8.44
N LEU A 36 14.39 18.05 -9.73
CA LEU A 36 15.33 17.85 -10.84
C LEU A 36 16.41 18.94 -10.96
N PRO A 37 16.07 20.24 -10.79
CA PRO A 37 17.06 21.32 -10.76
C PRO A 37 18.17 21.05 -9.76
N ALA A 38 17.87 20.60 -8.55
CA ALA A 38 18.89 20.31 -7.52
C ALA A 38 19.84 19.18 -7.95
N ILE A 39 19.33 18.13 -8.60
CA ILE A 39 20.17 17.05 -9.14
C ILE A 39 21.04 17.57 -10.30
N ARG A 40 20.49 18.40 -11.21
CA ARG A 40 21.25 19.02 -12.30
C ARG A 40 22.38 19.90 -11.78
N GLN A 41 22.10 20.71 -10.75
CA GLN A 41 23.11 21.55 -10.10
C GLN A 41 24.26 20.72 -9.51
N ALA A 42 23.91 19.63 -8.79
CA ALA A 42 24.92 18.73 -8.23
C ALA A 42 25.78 18.06 -9.31
N LEU A 43 25.16 17.63 -10.42
CA LEU A 43 25.90 17.07 -11.57
C LEU A 43 26.83 18.11 -12.21
N SER A 44 26.38 19.35 -12.36
CA SER A 44 27.19 20.44 -12.90
C SER A 44 28.40 20.72 -12.00
N ALA A 45 28.18 20.79 -10.67
CA ALA A 45 29.25 20.96 -9.69
C ALA A 45 30.25 19.79 -9.70
N ALA A 46 29.78 18.58 -10.03
CA ALA A 46 30.61 17.38 -10.19
C ALA A 46 31.27 17.25 -11.59
N GLY A 47 31.14 18.27 -12.45
CA GLY A 47 31.68 18.27 -13.82
C GLY A 47 30.94 17.32 -14.79
N ALA A 48 29.75 16.85 -14.44
CA ALA A 48 28.99 15.84 -15.20
C ALA A 48 27.66 16.38 -15.76
N GLY A 49 27.45 17.69 -15.79
CA GLY A 49 26.16 18.29 -16.16
C GLY A 49 25.65 17.91 -17.58
N ARG A 50 26.57 17.60 -18.50
CA ARG A 50 26.21 17.15 -19.88
C ARG A 50 26.16 15.64 -20.05
N MET A 51 26.55 14.86 -19.03
CA MET A 51 26.59 13.38 -19.13
C MET A 51 25.20 12.75 -19.01
N PHE A 52 24.25 13.44 -18.38
CA PHE A 52 22.93 12.89 -18.07
C PHE A 52 21.85 13.84 -18.57
N ALA A 53 21.07 13.37 -19.56
CA ALA A 53 19.88 14.08 -20.04
C ALA A 53 18.70 13.80 -19.08
N LEU A 54 18.60 14.56 -18.00
CA LEU A 54 17.52 14.41 -17.03
C LEU A 54 16.23 15.00 -17.58
N ARG A 55 15.16 14.17 -17.57
CA ARG A 55 13.79 14.56 -17.92
C ARG A 55 12.85 14.19 -16.79
N PRO A 56 11.71 14.88 -16.65
CA PRO A 56 10.62 14.43 -15.78
C PRO A 56 10.19 13.01 -16.17
N VAL A 57 9.87 12.21 -15.18
CA VAL A 57 9.39 10.83 -15.34
C VAL A 57 8.03 10.74 -14.67
N ALA A 58 7.05 10.12 -15.34
CA ALA A 58 5.74 9.90 -14.75
C ALA A 58 5.84 8.98 -13.51
N ALA A 59 4.94 9.16 -12.54
CA ALA A 59 4.95 8.38 -11.30
C ALA A 59 4.91 6.87 -11.55
N ALA A 60 4.08 6.42 -12.50
CA ALA A 60 3.98 5.01 -12.90
C ALA A 60 5.31 4.47 -13.48
N GLU A 61 5.98 5.24 -14.33
CA GLU A 61 7.29 4.85 -14.88
C GLU A 61 8.35 4.80 -13.76
N MET A 62 8.33 5.77 -12.84
CA MET A 62 9.23 5.80 -11.68
C MET A 62 9.02 4.58 -10.79
N THR A 63 7.78 4.23 -10.47
CA THR A 63 7.44 3.04 -9.68
C THR A 63 7.99 1.77 -10.33
N GLY A 64 7.81 1.62 -11.65
CA GLY A 64 8.35 0.47 -12.38
C GLY A 64 9.87 0.38 -12.38
N GLN A 65 10.55 1.51 -12.31
CA GLN A 65 12.01 1.56 -12.20
C GLN A 65 12.46 1.26 -10.78
N LEU A 66 11.77 1.79 -9.75
CA LEU A 66 12.06 1.53 -8.35
C LEU A 66 11.92 0.05 -8.01
N THR A 67 10.85 -0.60 -8.44
CA THR A 67 10.65 -2.03 -8.18
C THR A 67 11.74 -2.93 -8.78
N ARG A 68 12.42 -2.48 -9.81
CA ARG A 68 13.59 -3.19 -10.38
C ARG A 68 14.91 -2.83 -9.71
N PHE A 69 15.04 -1.60 -9.24
CA PHE A 69 16.29 -1.07 -8.69
C PHE A 69 16.46 -1.34 -7.19
N VAL A 70 15.42 -1.09 -6.39
CA VAL A 70 15.48 -1.17 -4.92
C VAL A 70 15.88 -2.56 -4.42
N PRO A 71 15.36 -3.68 -4.96
CA PRO A 71 15.82 -5.01 -4.55
C PRO A 71 17.31 -5.25 -4.79
N LEU A 72 17.85 -4.70 -5.88
CA LEU A 72 19.30 -4.79 -6.17
C LEU A 72 20.10 -3.97 -5.16
N LEU A 73 19.61 -2.81 -4.78
CA LEU A 73 20.23 -1.96 -3.76
C LEU A 73 20.24 -2.68 -2.40
N PHE A 74 19.12 -3.27 -1.97
CA PHE A 74 19.05 -4.03 -0.72
C PHE A 74 20.01 -5.23 -0.73
N ARG A 75 20.07 -5.96 -1.82
CA ARG A 75 21.03 -7.07 -1.95
C ARG A 75 22.48 -6.60 -1.90
N ALA A 76 22.81 -5.48 -2.54
CA ALA A 76 24.13 -4.87 -2.46
C ALA A 76 24.49 -4.41 -1.03
N ALA A 77 23.48 -4.07 -0.23
CA ALA A 77 23.61 -3.71 1.20
C ALA A 77 23.60 -4.94 2.14
N GLY A 78 23.55 -6.17 1.62
CA GLY A 78 23.59 -7.41 2.41
C GLY A 78 22.22 -7.96 2.84
N TYR A 79 21.11 -7.38 2.38
CA TYR A 79 19.76 -7.89 2.64
C TYR A 79 19.37 -8.96 1.62
N SER A 80 18.46 -9.87 2.00
CA SER A 80 17.98 -10.93 1.10
C SER A 80 17.06 -10.41 -0.01
N GLY A 81 16.40 -9.28 0.19
CA GLY A 81 15.47 -8.68 -0.75
C GLY A 81 14.58 -7.62 -0.12
N TRP A 82 13.43 -7.38 -0.77
CA TRP A 82 12.43 -6.39 -0.39
C TRP A 82 11.07 -7.07 -0.19
N CYS A 83 10.47 -6.90 0.99
CA CYS A 83 9.10 -7.33 1.26
C CYS A 83 8.17 -6.11 1.11
N ILE A 84 7.20 -6.20 0.22
CA ILE A 84 6.17 -5.19 0.00
C ILE A 84 4.90 -5.66 0.71
N LEU A 85 4.45 -4.90 1.71
CA LEU A 85 3.19 -5.14 2.40
C LEU A 85 2.16 -4.11 1.92
N LEU A 86 1.08 -4.57 1.32
CA LEU A 86 -0.03 -3.76 0.84
C LEU A 86 -1.21 -3.97 1.78
N ASP A 87 -1.44 -3.02 2.66
CA ASP A 87 -2.65 -2.96 3.47
C ASP A 87 -3.73 -2.18 2.72
N GLU A 88 -4.99 -2.50 2.99
CA GLU A 88 -6.15 -1.86 2.37
C GLU A 88 -6.11 -1.89 0.83
N LEU A 89 -5.76 -3.06 0.23
CA LEU A 89 -5.68 -3.19 -1.24
C LEU A 89 -7.03 -2.86 -1.91
N GLU A 90 -8.14 -2.99 -1.21
CA GLU A 90 -9.49 -2.61 -1.66
C GLU A 90 -9.64 -1.14 -2.04
N LEU A 91 -8.72 -0.26 -1.60
CA LEU A 91 -8.71 1.14 -2.05
C LEU A 91 -8.54 1.29 -3.57
N ILE A 92 -8.07 0.25 -4.25
CA ILE A 92 -8.10 0.16 -5.73
C ILE A 92 -9.52 0.44 -6.25
N GLY A 93 -10.56 0.01 -5.54
CA GLY A 93 -11.95 0.27 -5.90
C GLY A 93 -12.32 1.74 -6.01
N ARG A 94 -11.58 2.65 -5.37
CA ARG A 94 -11.82 4.10 -5.42
C ARG A 94 -11.19 4.79 -6.63
N TYR A 95 -10.36 4.09 -7.39
CA TYR A 95 -9.68 4.62 -8.55
C TYR A 95 -10.57 4.61 -9.80
N THR A 96 -10.26 5.48 -10.75
CA THR A 96 -10.88 5.47 -12.07
C THR A 96 -10.63 4.13 -12.79
N PRO A 97 -11.42 3.75 -13.80
CA PRO A 97 -11.25 2.47 -14.49
C PRO A 97 -9.84 2.24 -15.04
N LEU A 98 -9.19 3.27 -15.58
CA LEU A 98 -7.83 3.14 -16.10
C LEU A 98 -6.80 2.95 -14.96
N GLN A 99 -6.95 3.70 -13.88
CA GLN A 99 -6.07 3.56 -12.71
C GLN A 99 -6.25 2.19 -12.05
N ARG A 100 -7.50 1.68 -11.92
CA ARG A 100 -7.77 0.32 -11.45
C ARG A 100 -7.08 -0.73 -12.32
N ALA A 101 -7.26 -0.61 -13.65
CA ALA A 101 -6.62 -1.53 -14.59
C ALA A 101 -5.10 -1.58 -14.42
N LEU A 102 -4.46 -0.42 -14.28
CA LEU A 102 -3.02 -0.32 -14.05
C LEU A 102 -2.60 -0.84 -12.68
N SER A 103 -3.41 -0.61 -11.63
CA SER A 103 -3.14 -1.14 -10.29
C SER A 103 -3.18 -2.66 -10.27
N TYR A 104 -4.16 -3.28 -10.92
CA TYR A 104 -4.19 -4.74 -11.07
C TYR A 104 -3.02 -5.27 -11.89
N ALA A 105 -2.61 -4.56 -12.95
CA ALA A 105 -1.44 -4.95 -13.74
C ALA A 105 -0.15 -4.87 -12.91
N TRP A 106 0.03 -3.84 -12.10
CA TRP A 106 1.16 -3.73 -11.18
C TRP A 106 1.17 -4.83 -10.12
N LEU A 107 0.01 -5.14 -9.54
CA LEU A 107 -0.12 -6.26 -8.60
C LEU A 107 0.28 -7.57 -9.27
N GLY A 108 -0.22 -7.85 -10.48
CA GLY A 108 0.15 -9.01 -11.27
C GLY A 108 1.66 -9.10 -11.53
N ALA A 109 2.29 -7.97 -11.85
CA ALA A 109 3.74 -7.90 -12.07
C ALA A 109 4.55 -8.16 -10.78
N TRP A 110 4.15 -7.60 -9.64
CA TRP A 110 4.84 -7.81 -8.35
C TRP A 110 4.68 -9.23 -7.83
N LEU A 111 3.57 -9.87 -8.10
CA LEU A 111 3.33 -11.28 -7.79
C LEU A 111 4.00 -12.24 -8.79
N GLY A 112 4.55 -11.71 -9.89
CA GLY A 112 5.21 -12.51 -10.92
C GLY A 112 4.27 -13.40 -11.73
N LEU A 113 3.03 -12.94 -11.96
CA LEU A 113 1.99 -13.66 -12.72
C LEU A 113 2.21 -13.50 -14.24
N GLU A 114 1.61 -14.41 -15.04
CA GLU A 114 1.53 -14.35 -16.52
C GLU A 114 2.88 -14.07 -17.22
N GLY A 115 3.94 -14.74 -16.80
CA GLY A 115 5.25 -14.58 -17.42
C GLY A 115 5.89 -13.19 -17.18
N ALA A 116 5.29 -12.35 -16.34
CA ALA A 116 5.95 -11.14 -15.88
C ALA A 116 7.33 -11.53 -15.37
N ARG A 117 8.37 -10.82 -15.82
CA ARG A 117 9.72 -11.01 -15.28
C ARG A 117 9.62 -10.85 -13.79
N ARG A 118 9.75 -11.96 -13.06
CA ARG A 118 9.85 -11.93 -11.61
C ARG A 118 10.89 -10.88 -11.26
N CYS A 119 10.50 -9.91 -10.47
CA CYS A 119 11.45 -8.97 -9.90
C CYS A 119 12.26 -9.78 -8.85
N PRO A 120 13.49 -10.23 -9.14
CA PRO A 120 14.21 -11.07 -8.20
C PRO A 120 14.45 -10.30 -6.92
N GLY A 121 14.11 -10.91 -5.78
CA GLY A 121 14.26 -10.31 -4.47
C GLY A 121 13.07 -9.43 -4.04
N ILE A 122 11.91 -9.55 -4.67
CA ILE A 122 10.65 -9.00 -4.15
C ILE A 122 9.75 -10.15 -3.68
N VAL A 123 9.17 -9.95 -2.49
CA VAL A 123 8.04 -10.72 -1.97
C VAL A 123 6.92 -9.73 -1.68
N THR A 124 5.71 -10.03 -2.15
CA THR A 124 4.55 -9.17 -1.94
C THR A 124 3.50 -9.92 -1.13
N ALA A 125 3.02 -9.31 -0.05
CA ALA A 125 1.86 -9.75 0.70
C ALA A 125 0.83 -8.60 0.73
N TYR A 126 -0.46 -8.95 0.69
CA TYR A 126 -1.53 -7.96 0.74
C TYR A 126 -2.70 -8.43 1.60
N ALA A 127 -3.40 -7.46 2.17
CA ALA A 127 -4.67 -7.64 2.83
C ALA A 127 -5.77 -6.93 2.03
N ILE A 128 -6.94 -7.54 1.98
CA ILE A 128 -8.10 -7.04 1.23
C ILE A 128 -9.39 -7.44 1.96
N THR A 129 -10.43 -6.61 1.88
CA THR A 129 -11.74 -6.91 2.47
C THR A 129 -12.47 -8.00 1.70
N ASP A 130 -13.27 -8.81 2.38
CA ASP A 130 -13.93 -9.99 1.83
C ASP A 130 -15.11 -9.69 0.89
N ASP A 131 -15.59 -8.46 0.88
CA ASP A 131 -16.65 -7.97 -0.01
C ASP A 131 -16.12 -7.38 -1.34
N PHE A 132 -14.81 -7.13 -1.45
CA PHE A 132 -14.21 -6.43 -2.58
C PHE A 132 -14.49 -7.09 -3.94
N ALA A 133 -14.38 -8.41 -4.03
CA ALA A 133 -14.65 -9.10 -5.29
C ALA A 133 -16.10 -8.89 -5.76
N THR A 134 -17.05 -8.95 -4.83
CA THR A 134 -18.47 -8.77 -5.15
C THR A 134 -18.79 -7.30 -5.44
N ALA A 135 -18.33 -6.39 -4.58
CA ALA A 135 -18.71 -4.98 -4.63
C ALA A 135 -17.96 -4.19 -5.72
N VAL A 136 -16.78 -4.64 -6.13
CA VAL A 136 -15.96 -3.94 -7.13
C VAL A 136 -15.77 -4.79 -8.38
N ILE A 137 -15.12 -5.94 -8.28
CA ILE A 137 -14.73 -6.73 -9.47
C ILE A 137 -15.96 -7.16 -10.24
N ASN A 138 -16.92 -7.83 -9.59
CA ASN A 138 -18.10 -8.36 -10.24
C ASN A 138 -19.13 -7.28 -10.58
N ALA A 139 -19.42 -6.38 -9.63
CA ALA A 139 -20.42 -5.33 -9.85
C ALA A 139 -20.05 -4.37 -10.99
N ARG A 140 -18.75 -4.16 -11.23
CA ARG A 140 -18.25 -3.26 -12.29
C ARG A 140 -17.78 -3.98 -13.54
N LEU A 141 -17.79 -5.33 -13.53
CA LEU A 141 -17.27 -6.17 -14.60
C LEU A 141 -15.79 -5.88 -14.91
N ASP A 142 -14.99 -5.68 -13.85
CA ASP A 142 -13.58 -5.27 -13.99
C ASP A 142 -12.76 -6.33 -14.74
N SER A 143 -13.04 -7.62 -14.58
CA SER A 143 -12.35 -8.72 -15.28
C SER A 143 -12.57 -8.73 -16.80
N GLU A 144 -13.64 -8.13 -17.28
CA GLU A 144 -13.95 -8.03 -18.70
C GLU A 144 -13.53 -6.69 -19.27
N LYS A 145 -14.01 -5.59 -18.67
CA LYS A 145 -13.87 -4.23 -19.19
C LYS A 145 -12.47 -3.65 -19.08
N LEU A 146 -11.73 -3.99 -18.00
CA LEU A 146 -10.45 -3.32 -17.77
C LEU A 146 -9.32 -3.86 -18.68
N PRO A 147 -9.16 -5.18 -18.89
CA PRO A 147 -8.21 -5.69 -19.87
C PRO A 147 -8.49 -5.19 -21.29
N GLU A 148 -9.75 -5.22 -21.73
CA GLU A 148 -10.17 -4.69 -23.04
C GLU A 148 -9.77 -3.21 -23.20
N ARG A 149 -10.00 -2.39 -22.17
CA ARG A 149 -9.63 -0.97 -22.18
C ARG A 149 -8.13 -0.74 -22.31
N LEU A 150 -7.30 -1.60 -21.75
CA LEU A 150 -5.84 -1.54 -21.91
C LEU A 150 -5.42 -1.97 -23.32
N THR A 151 -6.01 -3.05 -23.86
CA THR A 151 -5.76 -3.53 -25.22
C THR A 151 -6.12 -2.46 -26.27
N LEU A 152 -7.25 -1.78 -26.12
CA LEU A 152 -7.64 -0.67 -27.00
C LEU A 152 -6.63 0.50 -26.99
N LYS A 153 -5.80 0.58 -25.96
CA LYS A 153 -4.69 1.55 -25.85
C LYS A 153 -3.35 0.98 -26.28
N GLY A 154 -3.31 -0.20 -26.90
CA GLY A 154 -2.09 -0.89 -27.30
C GLY A 154 -1.22 -1.39 -26.14
N ARG A 155 -1.84 -1.68 -24.98
CA ARG A 155 -1.17 -2.09 -23.74
C ARG A 155 -1.48 -3.55 -23.39
N ASP A 156 -1.27 -4.47 -24.34
CA ASP A 156 -1.64 -5.88 -24.23
C ASP A 156 -0.94 -6.60 -23.07
N ALA A 157 0.32 -6.29 -22.84
CA ALA A 157 1.08 -6.88 -21.72
C ALA A 157 0.49 -6.49 -20.37
N GLU A 158 0.09 -5.23 -20.20
CA GLU A 158 -0.60 -4.79 -18.98
C GLU A 158 -2.02 -5.34 -18.88
N ALA A 159 -2.71 -5.53 -20.01
CA ALA A 159 -4.03 -6.17 -20.04
C ALA A 159 -3.96 -7.61 -19.51
N ALA A 160 -3.00 -8.40 -19.97
CA ALA A 160 -2.79 -9.76 -19.47
C ALA A 160 -2.46 -9.78 -17.98
N LEU A 161 -1.57 -8.90 -17.52
CA LEU A 161 -1.21 -8.78 -16.12
C LEU A 161 -2.38 -8.31 -15.24
N ALA A 162 -3.20 -7.37 -15.73
CA ALA A 162 -4.39 -6.90 -15.01
C ALA A 162 -5.38 -8.05 -14.80
N LEU A 163 -5.67 -8.82 -15.84
CA LEU A 163 -6.55 -9.99 -15.75
C LEU A 163 -5.98 -11.04 -14.78
N ALA A 164 -4.67 -11.30 -14.84
CA ALA A 164 -4.02 -12.22 -13.92
C ALA A 164 -4.08 -11.73 -12.47
N GLY A 165 -3.88 -10.43 -12.22
CA GLY A 165 -4.01 -9.81 -10.91
C GLY A 165 -5.44 -9.92 -10.35
N ILE A 166 -6.45 -9.64 -11.14
CA ILE A 166 -7.86 -9.78 -10.77
C ILE A 166 -8.17 -11.25 -10.39
N ARG A 167 -7.85 -12.20 -11.25
CA ARG A 167 -8.04 -13.63 -10.99
C ARG A 167 -7.29 -14.13 -9.77
N HIS A 168 -6.12 -13.55 -9.49
CA HIS A 168 -5.37 -13.88 -8.30
C HIS A 168 -6.09 -13.40 -7.03
N ILE A 169 -6.64 -12.17 -7.02
CA ILE A 169 -7.45 -11.68 -5.91
C ILE A 169 -8.65 -12.60 -5.67
N GLU A 170 -9.44 -12.89 -6.70
CA GLU A 170 -10.62 -13.74 -6.58
C GLU A 170 -10.28 -15.13 -6.00
N ARG A 171 -9.19 -15.74 -6.48
CA ARG A 171 -8.71 -17.04 -5.97
C ARG A 171 -8.25 -16.95 -4.53
N THR A 172 -7.50 -15.92 -4.16
CA THR A 172 -6.98 -15.71 -2.80
C THR A 172 -8.11 -15.52 -1.80
N MET A 173 -9.15 -14.78 -2.15
CA MET A 173 -10.32 -14.58 -1.31
C MET A 173 -11.06 -15.89 -0.99
N LEU A 174 -11.02 -16.87 -1.89
CA LEU A 174 -11.61 -18.19 -1.66
C LEU A 174 -10.70 -19.09 -0.79
N GLN A 175 -9.39 -18.96 -0.92
CA GLN A 175 -8.41 -19.89 -0.32
C GLN A 175 -7.81 -19.42 1.00
N HIS A 176 -7.67 -18.12 1.21
CA HIS A 176 -6.91 -17.51 2.30
C HIS A 176 -7.75 -16.50 3.09
N ARG A 177 -8.94 -16.90 3.48
CA ARG A 177 -9.81 -16.04 4.28
C ARG A 177 -9.40 -16.06 5.74
N LEU A 178 -9.24 -14.88 6.35
CA LEU A 178 -9.10 -14.76 7.79
C LEU A 178 -10.45 -15.11 8.45
N LEU A 179 -10.41 -16.03 9.40
CA LEU A 179 -11.61 -16.43 10.12
C LEU A 179 -11.94 -15.39 11.20
N PRO A 180 -13.24 -15.20 11.51
CA PRO A 180 -13.64 -14.38 12.64
C PRO A 180 -13.10 -15.00 13.95
N PRO A 181 -12.85 -14.16 14.99
CA PRO A 181 -12.29 -14.63 16.25
C PRO A 181 -13.17 -15.70 16.90
N THR A 182 -12.55 -16.68 17.55
CA THR A 182 -13.25 -17.65 18.40
C THR A 182 -13.65 -17.00 19.74
N LEU A 183 -14.49 -17.68 20.53
CA LEU A 183 -14.83 -17.20 21.88
C LEU A 183 -13.59 -17.14 22.78
N ASP A 184 -12.67 -18.09 22.65
CA ASP A 184 -11.41 -18.11 23.40
C ASP A 184 -10.49 -16.96 22.98
N ASP A 185 -10.42 -16.62 21.68
CA ASP A 185 -9.69 -15.46 21.19
C ASP A 185 -10.28 -14.16 21.76
N LEU A 186 -11.62 -14.06 21.83
CA LEU A 186 -12.31 -12.91 22.39
C LEU A 186 -12.01 -12.77 23.90
N ALA A 187 -12.10 -13.87 24.66
CA ALA A 187 -11.81 -13.86 26.08
C ALA A 187 -10.35 -13.47 26.36
N ALA A 188 -9.40 -14.12 25.69
CA ALA A 188 -7.98 -13.83 25.85
C ALA A 188 -7.63 -12.39 25.46
N CYS A 189 -8.25 -11.87 24.39
CA CYS A 189 -8.06 -10.49 23.96
C CYS A 189 -8.68 -9.50 24.93
N HIS A 190 -9.90 -9.77 25.43
CA HIS A 190 -10.59 -8.95 26.44
C HIS A 190 -9.72 -8.79 27.70
N ASP A 191 -9.23 -9.88 28.27
CA ASP A 191 -8.41 -9.86 29.49
C ASP A 191 -7.11 -9.07 29.29
N LYS A 192 -6.52 -9.17 28.11
CA LYS A 192 -5.30 -8.43 27.78
C LYS A 192 -5.59 -6.93 27.64
N VAL A 193 -6.66 -6.57 26.94
CA VAL A 193 -7.04 -5.17 26.71
C VAL A 193 -7.49 -4.53 28.03
N GLN A 194 -8.24 -5.27 28.89
CA GLN A 194 -8.65 -4.83 30.22
C GLN A 194 -7.46 -4.44 31.10
N ARG A 195 -6.44 -5.31 31.14
CA ARG A 195 -5.20 -5.04 31.90
C ARG A 195 -4.45 -3.82 31.36
N LEU A 196 -4.33 -3.71 30.03
CA LEU A 196 -3.67 -2.56 29.41
C LEU A 196 -4.43 -1.26 29.66
N TYR A 197 -5.76 -1.28 29.56
CA TYR A 197 -6.61 -0.12 29.83
C TYR A 197 -6.49 0.32 31.29
N GLY A 198 -6.57 -0.64 32.22
CA GLY A 198 -6.43 -0.36 33.65
C GLY A 198 -5.09 0.25 34.01
N ALA A 199 -4.01 -0.26 33.41
CA ALA A 199 -2.67 0.29 33.60
C ALA A 199 -2.50 1.70 32.98
N ALA A 200 -3.07 1.92 31.79
CA ALA A 200 -2.95 3.20 31.10
C ALA A 200 -3.66 4.36 31.81
N TYR A 201 -4.79 4.07 32.45
CA TYR A 201 -5.61 5.09 33.12
C TYR A 201 -5.53 5.04 34.64
N ALA A 202 -4.68 4.19 35.21
CA ALA A 202 -4.61 3.93 36.68
C ALA A 202 -6.00 3.68 37.30
N TRP A 203 -6.88 2.98 36.56
CA TRP A 203 -8.27 2.71 36.93
C TRP A 203 -8.57 1.23 36.76
N PRO A 204 -9.11 0.56 37.81
CA PRO A 204 -9.43 -0.86 37.74
C PRO A 204 -10.62 -1.08 36.81
N ALA A 205 -10.34 -1.36 35.54
CA ALA A 205 -11.37 -1.63 34.55
C ALA A 205 -12.20 -2.85 35.00
N PRO A 206 -13.53 -2.73 35.21
CA PRO A 206 -14.36 -3.86 35.62
C PRO A 206 -14.50 -4.87 34.49
N PRO A 207 -14.71 -6.15 34.81
CA PRO A 207 -15.01 -7.14 33.80
C PRO A 207 -16.31 -6.77 33.07
N LEU A 208 -16.33 -6.98 31.77
CA LEU A 208 -17.52 -6.81 30.95
C LEU A 208 -18.20 -8.19 30.74
N PRO A 209 -19.52 -8.22 30.47
CA PRO A 209 -20.20 -9.44 30.09
C PRO A 209 -19.49 -10.13 28.92
N PRO A 210 -19.50 -11.48 28.87
CA PRO A 210 -18.95 -12.22 27.75
C PRO A 210 -19.51 -11.68 26.42
N ALA A 211 -18.64 -11.44 25.48
CA ALA A 211 -19.05 -10.97 24.18
C ALA A 211 -19.79 -12.08 23.43
N GLU A 212 -20.98 -11.80 22.92
CA GLU A 212 -21.66 -12.68 21.99
C GLU A 212 -20.90 -12.69 20.65
N ARG A 213 -20.52 -13.88 20.21
CA ARG A 213 -19.86 -14.07 18.93
C ARG A 213 -20.87 -13.85 17.80
N THR A 214 -20.63 -12.85 16.97
CA THR A 214 -21.36 -12.63 15.72
C THR A 214 -20.41 -12.79 14.54
N SER A 215 -20.84 -13.48 13.49
CA SER A 215 -20.05 -13.72 12.28
C SER A 215 -19.68 -12.45 11.51
N SER A 216 -20.37 -11.35 11.78
CA SER A 216 -20.16 -10.05 11.14
C SER A 216 -19.24 -9.10 11.90
N ARG A 217 -18.85 -9.43 13.13
CA ARG A 217 -17.99 -8.55 13.96
C ARG A 217 -16.52 -8.92 13.83
N THR A 218 -15.70 -7.91 13.56
CA THR A 218 -14.24 -8.03 13.57
C THR A 218 -13.68 -7.85 14.99
N MET A 219 -12.48 -8.39 15.27
CA MET A 219 -11.78 -8.17 16.55
C MET A 219 -11.65 -6.67 16.89
N ARG A 220 -11.40 -5.81 15.89
CA ARG A 220 -11.34 -4.35 16.06
C ARG A 220 -12.66 -3.77 16.65
N GLN A 221 -13.81 -4.27 16.21
CA GLN A 221 -15.10 -3.82 16.69
C GLN A 221 -15.37 -4.25 18.14
N TYR A 222 -14.93 -5.46 18.52
CA TYR A 222 -14.99 -5.91 19.92
C TYR A 222 -14.11 -5.04 20.81
N ILE A 223 -12.85 -4.83 20.46
CA ILE A 223 -11.91 -3.99 21.22
C ILE A 223 -12.45 -2.57 21.38
N LYS A 224 -12.92 -1.95 20.30
CA LYS A 224 -13.54 -0.61 20.37
C LYS A 224 -14.74 -0.59 21.30
N GLY A 225 -15.60 -1.60 21.24
CA GLY A 225 -16.77 -1.71 22.11
C GLY A 225 -16.39 -1.78 23.58
N TRP A 226 -15.39 -2.60 23.94
CA TRP A 226 -14.90 -2.71 25.32
C TRP A 226 -14.30 -1.40 25.83
N ILE A 227 -13.42 -0.78 25.04
CA ILE A 227 -12.78 0.49 25.40
C ILE A 227 -13.85 1.57 25.60
N THR A 228 -14.82 1.68 24.70
CA THR A 228 -15.89 2.69 24.82
C THR A 228 -16.76 2.45 26.06
N GLN A 229 -17.07 1.18 26.42
CA GLN A 229 -17.80 0.87 27.63
C GLN A 229 -17.00 1.26 28.89
N TRP A 230 -15.71 1.01 28.94
CA TRP A 230 -14.86 1.44 30.03
C TRP A 230 -14.71 2.96 30.11
N ASP A 231 -14.60 3.66 28.97
CA ASP A 231 -14.57 5.12 28.93
C ASP A 231 -15.86 5.73 29.50
N LEU A 232 -17.02 5.22 29.09
CA LEU A 232 -18.32 5.69 29.64
C LEU A 232 -18.43 5.44 31.14
N ARG A 233 -18.05 4.24 31.61
CA ARG A 233 -18.07 3.95 33.05
C ARG A 233 -17.11 4.81 33.86
N ARG A 234 -15.91 5.06 33.32
CA ARG A 234 -14.86 5.83 33.98
C ARG A 234 -15.15 7.33 33.98
N LEU A 235 -15.72 7.87 32.89
CA LEU A 235 -15.95 9.31 32.74
C LEU A 235 -17.33 9.76 33.25
N ASP A 236 -18.37 8.98 32.94
CA ASP A 236 -19.76 9.38 33.19
C ASP A 236 -20.47 8.49 34.22
N GLY A 237 -19.87 7.40 34.65
CA GLY A 237 -20.51 6.41 35.54
C GLY A 237 -21.70 5.67 34.90
N SER A 238 -21.88 5.77 33.58
CA SER A 238 -23.05 5.22 32.89
C SER A 238 -22.79 3.79 32.38
N GLU A 239 -23.81 2.93 32.50
CA GLU A 239 -23.81 1.59 31.88
C GLU A 239 -24.63 1.64 30.58
N VAL A 240 -23.97 1.83 29.44
CA VAL A 240 -24.63 1.82 28.15
C VAL A 240 -24.20 0.55 27.37
N LEU A 241 -25.18 -0.22 26.94
CA LEU A 241 -24.95 -1.30 25.97
C LEU A 241 -24.73 -0.68 24.58
N LEU A 242 -23.49 -0.70 24.11
CA LEU A 242 -23.18 -0.19 22.76
C LEU A 242 -23.50 -1.26 21.71
N ILE A 243 -24.45 -0.93 20.87
CA ILE A 243 -24.68 -1.65 19.61
C ILE A 243 -23.76 -1.03 18.57
N SER A 244 -22.62 -1.67 18.27
CA SER A 244 -21.75 -1.21 17.18
C SER A 244 -22.35 -1.64 15.85
N GLY A 245 -22.70 -0.67 15.00
CA GLY A 245 -23.06 -0.92 13.61
C GLY A 245 -21.84 -1.34 12.79
N SER A 246 -22.05 -2.12 11.72
CA SER A 246 -21.03 -2.36 10.71
C SER A 246 -20.90 -1.11 9.83
N ILE A 247 -19.67 -0.63 9.63
CA ILE A 247 -19.40 0.40 8.64
C ILE A 247 -19.16 -0.35 7.32
N ALA A 248 -20.02 -0.10 6.33
CA ALA A 248 -19.81 -0.62 4.97
C ALA A 248 -18.58 0.07 4.34
N SER A 249 -17.81 -0.70 3.57
CA SER A 249 -16.69 -0.16 2.82
C SER A 249 -17.21 0.79 1.72
N ASP A 250 -16.59 1.96 1.59
CA ASP A 250 -16.92 2.93 0.54
C ASP A 250 -15.98 2.75 -0.66
N TYR A 251 -16.54 2.25 -1.76
CA TYR A 251 -15.82 2.06 -3.03
C TYR A 251 -16.19 3.11 -4.09
N THR A 252 -16.81 4.22 -3.70
CA THR A 252 -17.14 5.30 -4.64
C THR A 252 -15.89 5.81 -5.33
N GLU A 253 -15.93 5.92 -6.67
CA GLU A 253 -14.80 6.45 -7.44
C GLU A 253 -14.48 7.89 -7.02
N ASN A 254 -13.19 8.13 -6.71
CA ASN A 254 -12.69 9.44 -6.36
C ASN A 254 -11.82 9.98 -7.50
N THR A 255 -12.39 10.85 -8.31
CA THR A 255 -11.70 11.47 -9.45
C THR A 255 -10.60 12.44 -9.05
N SER A 256 -10.53 12.86 -7.78
CA SER A 256 -9.44 13.72 -7.28
C SER A 256 -8.13 12.96 -7.06
N LEU A 257 -8.15 11.61 -7.13
CA LEU A 257 -6.96 10.77 -7.10
C LEU A 257 -6.29 10.76 -8.48
N ALA A 258 -5.88 11.94 -8.97
CA ALA A 258 -5.09 12.04 -10.19
C ALA A 258 -3.68 11.47 -9.97
N GLU A 259 -3.06 10.93 -11.04
CA GLU A 259 -1.67 10.49 -10.96
C GLU A 259 -0.77 11.69 -10.62
N PRO A 260 -0.11 11.71 -9.45
CA PRO A 260 0.80 12.78 -9.11
C PRO A 260 2.04 12.70 -10.01
N SER A 261 2.61 13.85 -10.36
CA SER A 261 3.95 13.89 -10.96
C SER A 261 4.97 13.29 -9.97
N ALA A 262 5.95 12.55 -10.47
CA ALA A 262 7.05 12.03 -9.66
C ALA A 262 8.03 13.14 -9.20
N PHE A 263 7.87 14.35 -9.72
CA PHE A 263 8.72 15.51 -9.43
C PHE A 263 7.88 16.72 -9.07
N ASP A 264 8.36 17.52 -8.13
CA ASP A 264 7.78 18.82 -7.85
C ASP A 264 8.08 19.74 -9.04
N ASN A 265 7.02 20.32 -9.60
CA ASN A 265 7.15 21.48 -10.50
C ASN A 265 7.36 22.72 -9.60
N GLU A 266 8.49 22.82 -8.93
CA GLU A 266 8.92 24.11 -8.42
C GLU A 266 9.27 24.95 -9.66
N GLU A 267 8.37 25.82 -10.03
CA GLU A 267 8.64 26.93 -10.94
C GLU A 267 9.84 27.71 -10.40
N ALA A 268 10.73 28.04 -11.32
CA ALA A 268 11.96 28.78 -11.10
C ALA A 268 11.71 30.20 -10.59
#